data_b6155d08279889e04bd75a9ee3a96fcc
#
_entry.id   b6155d08279889e04bd75a9ee3a96fcc
#
_cell.length_a   1.000
_cell.length_b   1.000
_cell.length_c   1.000
_cell.angle_alpha   90.00
_cell.angle_beta   90.00
_cell.angle_gamma   90.00
#
_symmetry.space_group_name_H-M   'P 1'
#
loop_
_entity.id
_entity.type
_entity.pdbx_description
1 polymer ?
#
loop_
_entity_poly.entity_id
_entity_poly.type
_entity_poly.pdbx_seq_one_letter_code
_entity_poly.pdbx_strand_id
1 'polypeptide(L)'
;MTFTVDQLNRILGFSMSDEQLAAVTADLDIPLLVVAGAGSGKTTVMAARVLWAVGTQQCAPDEIVGLTFTKKAAGELGSRIRQLLEKLFDDYPPVGFDGEPGSPLVSTYHAFAHQFVAEHGLRIGVEPGARLLSETESLQEAYRVVVNTEYPLTGVGLAPVKLAEVVVKLDQQLSEHLATPLALREHDQDLIDRVSGLEKALKDDRAAADTAAKRIQLSYLVEEYRQAKHAHDVVDFADVLRLGHQLSRRSDVQEIVHDRIRMTLLDEYQDTSVVQAEMLAPLIGEQGSVTAVGDPLQAIYSWR
;
A
#
# COMPACT_ATOMS: atom_id res chain seq x y z
N MET A 1 -21.95 -19.49 -23.85
CA MET A 1 -22.15 -20.49 -22.78
C MET A 1 -21.63 -19.88 -21.49
N THR A 2 -22.36 -20.00 -20.41
CA THR A 2 -21.91 -19.46 -19.11
C THR A 2 -20.83 -20.38 -18.52
N PHE A 3 -19.69 -19.86 -18.07
CA PHE A 3 -18.64 -20.65 -17.43
C PHE A 3 -19.17 -21.30 -16.14
N THR A 4 -18.84 -22.57 -15.92
CA THR A 4 -19.45 -23.41 -14.86
C THR A 4 -18.42 -23.82 -13.80
N VAL A 5 -18.89 -24.22 -12.60
CA VAL A 5 -18.03 -24.74 -11.52
C VAL A 5 -17.28 -26.00 -11.96
N ASP A 6 -17.90 -26.87 -12.79
CA ASP A 6 -17.22 -28.05 -13.31
C ASP A 6 -16.05 -27.67 -14.23
N GLN A 7 -16.21 -26.63 -15.05
CA GLN A 7 -15.14 -26.12 -15.91
C GLN A 7 -14.03 -25.47 -15.07
N LEU A 8 -14.38 -24.69 -14.03
CA LEU A 8 -13.45 -24.14 -13.05
C LEU A 8 -12.59 -25.25 -12.43
N ASN A 9 -13.21 -26.28 -11.86
CA ASN A 9 -12.51 -27.40 -11.23
C ASN A 9 -11.62 -28.16 -12.23
N ARG A 10 -12.06 -28.29 -13.49
CA ARG A 10 -11.26 -28.94 -14.54
C ARG A 10 -9.99 -28.15 -14.87
N ILE A 11 -10.08 -26.83 -15.00
CA ILE A 11 -8.90 -25.97 -15.23
C ILE A 11 -7.96 -25.99 -14.02
N LEU A 12 -8.51 -25.97 -12.80
CA LEU A 12 -7.72 -26.05 -11.56
C LEU A 12 -7.04 -27.40 -11.39
N GLY A 13 -7.64 -28.50 -11.91
CA GLY A 13 -7.15 -29.87 -11.74
C GLY A 13 -7.55 -30.54 -10.42
N PHE A 14 -8.41 -29.90 -9.64
CA PHE A 14 -8.94 -30.42 -8.36
C PHE A 14 -10.28 -29.74 -8.04
N SER A 15 -11.05 -30.35 -7.11
CA SER A 15 -12.28 -29.74 -6.58
C SER A 15 -11.96 -28.88 -5.36
N MET A 16 -12.52 -27.70 -5.31
CA MET A 16 -12.43 -26.79 -4.16
C MET A 16 -13.38 -27.24 -3.04
N SER A 17 -13.08 -26.86 -1.78
CA SER A 17 -14.04 -27.03 -0.69
C SER A 17 -15.24 -26.08 -0.86
N ASP A 18 -16.34 -26.35 -0.16
CA ASP A 18 -17.55 -25.53 -0.25
C ASP A 18 -17.26 -24.06 0.15
N GLU A 19 -16.44 -23.85 1.19
CA GLU A 19 -16.05 -22.50 1.63
C GLU A 19 -15.17 -21.79 0.60
N GLN A 20 -14.21 -22.50 0.01
CA GLN A 20 -13.36 -21.95 -1.05
C GLN A 20 -14.20 -21.59 -2.27
N LEU A 21 -15.11 -22.50 -2.66
CA LEU A 21 -16.01 -22.28 -3.79
C LEU A 21 -16.93 -21.07 -3.55
N ALA A 22 -17.51 -20.96 -2.35
CA ALA A 22 -18.33 -19.81 -1.97
C ALA A 22 -17.56 -18.49 -2.10
N ALA A 23 -16.28 -18.45 -1.66
CA ALA A 23 -15.44 -17.28 -1.81
C ALA A 23 -15.10 -16.97 -3.27
N VAL A 24 -14.84 -17.98 -4.09
CA VAL A 24 -14.49 -17.82 -5.51
C VAL A 24 -15.68 -17.34 -6.34
N THR A 25 -16.88 -17.85 -6.06
CA THR A 25 -18.09 -17.55 -6.85
C THR A 25 -18.93 -16.41 -6.27
N ALA A 26 -18.51 -15.81 -5.15
CA ALA A 26 -19.20 -14.67 -4.56
C ALA A 26 -19.31 -13.51 -5.56
N ASP A 27 -20.41 -12.78 -5.47
CA ASP A 27 -20.69 -11.61 -6.31
C ASP A 27 -19.56 -10.58 -6.24
N LEU A 28 -19.19 -9.99 -7.37
CA LEU A 28 -18.17 -8.95 -7.42
C LEU A 28 -18.65 -7.61 -6.82
N ASP A 29 -19.95 -7.35 -6.82
CA ASP A 29 -20.51 -6.10 -6.29
C ASP A 29 -20.48 -6.03 -4.75
N ILE A 30 -20.05 -7.12 -4.09
CA ILE A 30 -19.96 -7.20 -2.62
C ILE A 30 -18.49 -7.30 -2.20
N PRO A 31 -17.98 -6.38 -1.36
CA PRO A 31 -16.65 -6.52 -0.79
C PRO A 31 -16.49 -7.84 -0.04
N LEU A 32 -15.44 -8.59 -0.35
CA LEU A 32 -15.19 -9.90 0.22
C LEU A 32 -13.93 -9.89 1.09
N LEU A 33 -14.07 -10.31 2.35
CA LEU A 33 -12.93 -10.59 3.22
C LEU A 33 -12.82 -12.10 3.45
N VAL A 34 -11.70 -12.68 3.03
CA VAL A 34 -11.36 -14.09 3.24
C VAL A 34 -10.35 -14.20 4.39
N VAL A 35 -10.81 -14.69 5.54
CA VAL A 35 -9.95 -14.94 6.70
C VAL A 35 -9.55 -16.42 6.69
N ALA A 36 -8.26 -16.67 6.50
CA ALA A 36 -7.79 -18.04 6.31
C ALA A 36 -6.32 -18.20 6.75
N GLY A 37 -6.04 -19.24 7.54
CA GLY A 37 -4.72 -19.54 8.08
C GLY A 37 -3.66 -19.92 7.03
N ALA A 38 -2.43 -20.14 7.49
CA ALA A 38 -1.35 -20.63 6.62
C ALA A 38 -1.71 -21.99 6.00
N GLY A 39 -1.39 -22.17 4.73
CA GLY A 39 -1.65 -23.43 4.02
C GLY A 39 -3.10 -23.69 3.62
N SER A 40 -4.05 -22.82 3.94
CA SER A 40 -5.48 -22.96 3.58
C SER A 40 -5.78 -22.75 2.08
N GLY A 41 -4.78 -22.38 1.30
CA GLY A 41 -4.93 -22.13 -0.13
C GLY A 41 -5.34 -20.69 -0.50
N LYS A 42 -5.08 -19.68 0.34
CA LYS A 42 -5.38 -18.25 0.09
C LYS A 42 -5.06 -17.80 -1.35
N THR A 43 -3.82 -18.00 -1.79
CA THR A 43 -3.38 -17.65 -3.16
C THR A 43 -4.12 -18.43 -4.23
N THR A 44 -4.55 -19.68 -3.93
CA THR A 44 -5.36 -20.48 -4.84
C THR A 44 -6.75 -19.91 -5.00
N VAL A 45 -7.38 -19.50 -3.91
CA VAL A 45 -8.71 -18.86 -3.91
C VAL A 45 -8.65 -17.55 -4.70
N MET A 46 -7.64 -16.72 -4.49
CA MET A 46 -7.47 -15.46 -5.25
C MET A 46 -7.35 -15.72 -6.75
N ALA A 47 -6.47 -16.64 -7.16
CA ALA A 47 -6.29 -16.95 -8.57
C ALA A 47 -7.52 -17.61 -9.21
N ALA A 48 -8.22 -18.49 -8.48
CA ALA A 48 -9.46 -19.10 -8.92
C ALA A 48 -10.61 -18.08 -9.03
N ARG A 49 -10.65 -17.08 -8.14
CA ARG A 49 -11.64 -16.00 -8.22
C ARG A 49 -11.42 -15.13 -9.47
N VAL A 50 -10.18 -14.84 -9.85
CA VAL A 50 -9.87 -14.18 -11.13
C VAL A 50 -10.35 -15.04 -12.30
N LEU A 51 -10.01 -16.33 -12.28
CA LEU A 51 -10.44 -17.27 -13.32
C LEU A 51 -11.97 -17.31 -13.44
N TRP A 52 -12.69 -17.30 -12.32
CA TRP A 52 -14.16 -17.28 -12.29
C TRP A 52 -14.72 -15.98 -12.87
N ALA A 53 -14.20 -14.84 -12.42
CA ALA A 53 -14.66 -13.51 -12.86
C ALA A 53 -14.48 -13.32 -14.38
N VAL A 54 -13.31 -13.70 -14.92
CA VAL A 54 -13.05 -13.64 -16.36
C VAL A 54 -13.86 -14.67 -17.13
N GLY A 55 -13.91 -15.91 -16.66
CA GLY A 55 -14.67 -17.00 -17.32
C GLY A 55 -16.18 -16.73 -17.38
N THR A 56 -16.72 -16.05 -16.38
CA THR A 56 -18.13 -15.61 -16.35
C THR A 56 -18.35 -14.25 -17.00
N GLN A 57 -17.30 -13.63 -17.56
CA GLN A 57 -17.36 -12.32 -18.26
C GLN A 57 -17.81 -11.15 -17.36
N GLN A 58 -17.52 -11.20 -16.06
CA GLN A 58 -17.80 -10.12 -15.13
C GLN A 58 -16.78 -8.97 -15.24
N CYS A 59 -15.55 -9.30 -15.64
CA CYS A 59 -14.49 -8.32 -15.96
C CYS A 59 -13.50 -8.91 -16.96
N ALA A 60 -12.77 -8.02 -17.64
CA ALA A 60 -11.64 -8.39 -18.50
C ALA A 60 -10.36 -8.57 -17.67
N PRO A 61 -9.35 -9.33 -18.14
CA PRO A 61 -8.11 -9.52 -17.39
C PRO A 61 -7.36 -8.22 -17.05
N ASP A 62 -7.34 -7.25 -17.94
CA ASP A 62 -6.68 -5.95 -17.78
C ASP A 62 -7.43 -4.97 -16.86
N GLU A 63 -8.66 -5.30 -16.48
CA GLU A 63 -9.43 -4.58 -15.47
C GLU A 63 -9.17 -5.09 -14.04
N ILE A 64 -8.20 -6.01 -13.87
CA ILE A 64 -7.90 -6.65 -12.58
C ILE A 64 -6.55 -6.16 -12.02
N VAL A 65 -6.58 -5.73 -10.75
CA VAL A 65 -5.38 -5.37 -9.99
C VAL A 65 -5.22 -6.32 -8.81
N GLY A 66 -4.02 -6.92 -8.67
CA GLY A 66 -3.63 -7.73 -7.52
C GLY A 66 -2.47 -7.09 -6.77
N LEU A 67 -2.65 -6.82 -5.49
CA LEU A 67 -1.63 -6.20 -4.63
C LEU A 67 -1.17 -7.16 -3.54
N THR A 68 0.13 -7.30 -3.41
CA THR A 68 0.78 -8.16 -2.43
C THR A 68 1.88 -7.41 -1.68
N PHE A 69 2.38 -8.01 -0.61
CA PHE A 69 3.41 -7.37 0.23
C PHE A 69 4.82 -7.49 -0.35
N THR A 70 5.12 -8.59 -1.05
CA THR A 70 6.48 -8.87 -1.55
C THR A 70 6.50 -9.09 -3.07
N LYS A 71 7.63 -8.71 -3.70
CA LYS A 71 7.85 -8.97 -5.13
C LYS A 71 7.73 -10.46 -5.48
N LYS A 72 8.16 -11.34 -4.56
CA LYS A 72 8.05 -12.79 -4.74
C LYS A 72 6.59 -13.23 -4.79
N ALA A 73 5.77 -12.82 -3.82
CA ALA A 73 4.35 -13.14 -3.79
C ALA A 73 3.61 -12.58 -5.02
N ALA A 74 3.93 -11.34 -5.44
CA ALA A 74 3.37 -10.75 -6.66
C ALA A 74 3.71 -11.59 -7.91
N GLY A 75 4.98 -12.04 -8.03
CA GLY A 75 5.41 -12.89 -9.12
C GLY A 75 4.72 -14.26 -9.13
N GLU A 76 4.57 -14.90 -7.97
CA GLU A 76 3.90 -16.19 -7.80
C GLU A 76 2.40 -16.10 -8.13
N LEU A 77 1.69 -15.10 -7.58
CA LEU A 77 0.28 -14.87 -7.84
C LEU A 77 0.04 -14.54 -9.33
N GLY A 78 0.81 -13.59 -9.88
CA GLY A 78 0.70 -13.18 -11.28
C GLY A 78 0.99 -14.33 -12.26
N SER A 79 2.01 -15.16 -11.99
CA SER A 79 2.30 -16.35 -12.80
C SER A 79 1.18 -17.36 -12.75
N ARG A 80 0.61 -17.60 -11.56
CA ARG A 80 -0.50 -18.55 -11.38
C ARG A 80 -1.76 -18.08 -12.10
N ILE A 81 -2.11 -16.80 -11.98
CA ILE A 81 -3.25 -16.22 -12.68
C ILE A 81 -3.07 -16.37 -14.21
N ARG A 82 -1.90 -16.00 -14.75
CA ARG A 82 -1.63 -16.13 -16.20
C ARG A 82 -1.82 -17.56 -16.69
N GLN A 83 -1.23 -18.54 -16.00
CA GLN A 83 -1.37 -19.96 -16.37
C GLN A 83 -2.83 -20.45 -16.38
N LEU A 84 -3.65 -19.96 -15.43
CA LEU A 84 -5.06 -20.31 -15.38
C LEU A 84 -5.86 -19.64 -16.50
N LEU A 85 -5.56 -18.37 -16.79
CA LEU A 85 -6.20 -17.64 -17.89
C LEU A 85 -5.81 -18.20 -19.26
N GLU A 86 -4.54 -18.58 -19.48
CA GLU A 86 -4.10 -19.28 -20.69
C GLU A 86 -4.97 -20.54 -20.93
N LYS A 87 -5.12 -21.39 -19.92
CA LYS A 87 -5.99 -22.59 -20.03
C LYS A 87 -7.47 -22.23 -20.25
N LEU A 88 -7.98 -21.15 -19.65
CA LEU A 88 -9.33 -20.69 -19.87
C LEU A 88 -9.55 -20.32 -21.33
N PHE A 89 -8.63 -19.53 -21.90
CA PHE A 89 -8.74 -19.07 -23.29
C PHE A 89 -8.52 -20.20 -24.31
N ASP A 90 -7.67 -21.17 -23.97
CA ASP A 90 -7.45 -22.36 -24.83
C ASP A 90 -8.67 -23.30 -24.82
N ASP A 91 -9.23 -23.63 -23.64
CA ASP A 91 -10.27 -24.65 -23.49
C ASP A 91 -11.70 -24.08 -23.58
N TYR A 92 -11.91 -22.83 -23.14
CA TYR A 92 -13.23 -22.19 -23.00
C TYR A 92 -13.19 -20.70 -23.36
N PRO A 93 -12.79 -20.31 -24.59
CA PRO A 93 -12.67 -18.92 -24.97
C PRO A 93 -13.98 -18.17 -24.75
N PRO A 94 -13.96 -16.98 -24.10
CA PRO A 94 -15.14 -16.16 -23.93
C PRO A 94 -15.74 -15.74 -25.26
N VAL A 95 -17.07 -15.70 -25.37
CA VAL A 95 -17.78 -15.36 -26.62
C VAL A 95 -17.51 -13.89 -26.97
N GLY A 96 -17.07 -13.63 -28.22
CA GLY A 96 -16.78 -12.27 -28.71
C GLY A 96 -15.37 -11.80 -28.40
N PHE A 97 -14.48 -12.69 -27.99
CA PHE A 97 -13.08 -12.39 -27.75
C PHE A 97 -12.26 -12.52 -29.05
N ASP A 98 -11.88 -11.39 -29.64
CA ASP A 98 -11.17 -11.34 -30.95
C ASP A 98 -9.70 -10.89 -30.84
N GLY A 99 -9.08 -10.95 -29.65
CA GLY A 99 -7.74 -10.41 -29.45
C GLY A 99 -6.88 -11.19 -28.46
N GLU A 100 -5.66 -10.70 -28.25
CA GLU A 100 -4.85 -11.18 -27.13
C GLU A 100 -5.55 -10.81 -25.81
N PRO A 101 -5.72 -11.78 -24.88
CA PRO A 101 -6.26 -11.48 -23.57
C PRO A 101 -5.33 -10.48 -22.88
N GLY A 102 -5.89 -9.38 -22.39
CA GLY A 102 -5.17 -8.48 -21.51
C GLY A 102 -4.56 -9.24 -20.33
N SER A 103 -3.72 -8.64 -19.56
CA SER A 103 -3.08 -9.29 -18.40
C SER A 103 -3.38 -8.52 -17.14
N PRO A 104 -3.77 -9.19 -16.05
CA PRO A 104 -3.92 -8.56 -14.73
C PRO A 104 -2.64 -7.87 -14.29
N LEU A 105 -2.78 -6.69 -13.71
CA LEU A 105 -1.68 -6.00 -13.03
C LEU A 105 -1.49 -6.62 -11.65
N VAL A 106 -0.46 -7.43 -11.46
CA VAL A 106 -0.11 -7.99 -10.15
C VAL A 106 1.23 -7.42 -9.70
N SER A 107 1.22 -6.67 -8.59
CA SER A 107 2.40 -5.97 -8.10
C SER A 107 2.41 -5.83 -6.58
N THR A 108 3.46 -5.22 -6.02
CA THR A 108 3.45 -4.79 -4.62
C THR A 108 2.73 -3.45 -4.47
N TYR A 109 2.20 -3.16 -3.26
CA TYR A 109 1.59 -1.86 -2.95
C TYR A 109 2.49 -0.67 -3.34
N HIS A 110 3.79 -0.75 -3.03
CA HIS A 110 4.73 0.30 -3.39
C HIS A 110 4.99 0.42 -4.89
N ALA A 111 5.05 -0.70 -5.61
CA ALA A 111 5.23 -0.67 -7.07
C ALA A 111 3.98 -0.09 -7.77
N PHE A 112 2.79 -0.46 -7.30
CA PHE A 112 1.54 0.14 -7.76
C PHE A 112 1.51 1.65 -7.49
N ALA A 113 1.78 2.08 -6.25
CA ALA A 113 1.80 3.49 -5.89
C ALA A 113 2.84 4.27 -6.71
N HIS A 114 4.03 3.71 -6.95
CA HIS A 114 5.07 4.35 -7.78
C HIS A 114 4.60 4.53 -9.23
N GLN A 115 4.02 3.49 -9.84
CA GLN A 115 3.45 3.60 -11.18
C GLN A 115 2.30 4.61 -11.24
N PHE A 116 1.43 4.60 -10.24
CA PHE A 116 0.31 5.53 -10.10
C PHE A 116 0.78 6.99 -9.99
N VAL A 117 1.81 7.26 -9.18
CA VAL A 117 2.43 8.58 -9.07
C VAL A 117 3.12 8.97 -10.38
N ALA A 118 3.82 8.06 -11.06
CA ALA A 118 4.44 8.34 -12.34
C ALA A 118 3.42 8.71 -13.43
N GLU A 119 2.24 8.06 -13.43
CA GLU A 119 1.17 8.34 -14.41
C GLU A 119 0.42 9.64 -14.10
N HIS A 120 0.14 9.93 -12.83
CA HIS A 120 -0.76 11.02 -12.45
C HIS A 120 -0.08 12.19 -11.73
N GLY A 121 1.19 12.08 -11.37
CA GLY A 121 1.92 13.02 -10.50
C GLY A 121 1.91 14.48 -10.95
N LEU A 122 1.90 14.74 -12.25
CA LEU A 122 1.79 16.11 -12.79
C LEU A 122 0.57 16.88 -12.27
N ARG A 123 -0.51 16.18 -11.93
CA ARG A 123 -1.73 16.79 -11.37
C ARG A 123 -1.54 17.39 -9.96
N ILE A 124 -0.45 17.02 -9.31
CA ILE A 124 -0.06 17.53 -7.98
C ILE A 124 1.35 18.14 -7.97
N GLY A 125 1.89 18.47 -9.16
CA GLY A 125 3.20 19.12 -9.31
C GLY A 125 4.40 18.18 -9.08
N VAL A 126 4.22 16.87 -9.26
CA VAL A 126 5.32 15.89 -9.19
C VAL A 126 5.72 15.52 -10.61
N GLU A 127 7.01 15.69 -10.93
CA GLU A 127 7.55 15.34 -12.23
C GLU A 127 7.53 13.82 -12.47
N PRO A 128 7.09 13.32 -13.63
CA PRO A 128 7.03 11.89 -13.94
C PRO A 128 8.40 11.20 -13.90
N GLY A 129 9.47 11.98 -14.05
CA GLY A 129 10.86 11.52 -13.99
C GLY A 129 11.49 11.60 -12.60
N ALA A 130 10.75 11.93 -11.55
CA ALA A 130 11.28 11.98 -10.18
C ALA A 130 11.91 10.62 -9.81
N ARG A 131 13.20 10.64 -9.49
CA ARG A 131 13.98 9.41 -9.25
C ARG A 131 13.68 8.85 -7.87
N LEU A 132 13.32 7.56 -7.82
CA LEU A 132 13.14 6.84 -6.56
C LEU A 132 14.49 6.58 -5.89
N LEU A 133 14.63 7.05 -4.66
CA LEU A 133 15.81 6.81 -3.83
C LEU A 133 15.78 5.39 -3.25
N SER A 134 16.94 4.73 -3.26
CA SER A 134 17.18 3.56 -2.43
C SER A 134 17.28 3.95 -0.94
N GLU A 135 17.19 2.97 -0.04
CA GLU A 135 17.36 3.22 1.41
C GLU A 135 18.68 3.92 1.74
N THR A 136 19.77 3.52 1.05
CA THR A 136 21.09 4.14 1.25
C THR A 136 21.11 5.59 0.76
N GLU A 137 20.50 5.90 -0.38
CA GLU A 137 20.42 7.26 -0.91
C GLU A 137 19.53 8.14 -0.05
N SER A 138 18.40 7.61 0.46
CA SER A 138 17.53 8.31 1.42
C SER A 138 18.31 8.69 2.69
N LEU A 139 19.14 7.75 3.20
CA LEU A 139 19.99 8.03 4.34
C LEU A 139 21.06 9.09 4.03
N GLN A 140 21.67 9.06 2.84
CA GLN A 140 22.64 10.07 2.42
C GLN A 140 22.00 11.46 2.31
N GLU A 141 20.78 11.55 1.78
CA GLU A 141 20.06 12.80 1.67
C GLU A 141 19.70 13.36 3.05
N ALA A 142 19.18 12.54 3.95
CA ALA A 142 18.92 12.91 5.33
C ALA A 142 20.20 13.32 6.07
N TYR A 143 21.33 12.66 5.83
CA TYR A 143 22.62 13.03 6.41
C TYR A 143 23.07 14.42 5.95
N ARG A 144 22.89 14.76 4.66
CA ARG A 144 23.21 16.12 4.16
C ARG A 144 22.38 17.18 4.88
N VAL A 145 21.08 16.91 5.07
CA VAL A 145 20.20 17.80 5.83
C VAL A 145 20.71 17.97 7.27
N VAL A 146 20.99 16.87 7.95
CA VAL A 146 21.46 16.88 9.36
C VAL A 146 22.74 17.65 9.56
N VAL A 147 23.71 17.58 8.63
CA VAL A 147 25.00 18.29 8.78
C VAL A 147 24.94 19.74 8.35
N ASN A 148 23.93 20.15 7.57
CA ASN A 148 23.80 21.51 7.05
C ASN A 148 22.66 22.30 7.73
N THR A 149 21.84 21.66 8.58
CA THR A 149 20.73 22.35 9.26
C THR A 149 21.23 23.47 10.15
N GLU A 150 20.56 24.60 10.07
CA GLU A 150 20.73 25.72 10.98
C GLU A 150 19.81 25.63 12.22
N TYR A 151 18.93 24.64 12.24
CA TYR A 151 17.98 24.43 13.34
C TYR A 151 18.74 23.98 14.62
N PRO A 152 18.55 24.66 15.75
CA PRO A 152 19.25 24.33 16.97
C PRO A 152 18.74 23.04 17.59
N LEU A 153 19.57 22.00 17.58
CA LEU A 153 19.25 20.71 18.19
C LEU A 153 19.76 20.68 19.64
N THR A 154 18.83 20.75 20.59
CA THR A 154 19.17 20.74 22.04
C THR A 154 18.76 19.40 22.67
N GLY A 155 19.72 18.75 23.34
CA GLY A 155 19.45 17.53 24.12
C GLY A 155 19.18 16.26 23.29
N VAL A 156 19.30 16.29 21.95
CA VAL A 156 19.12 15.11 21.11
C VAL A 156 20.29 14.14 21.25
N GLY A 157 21.55 14.64 21.33
CA GLY A 157 22.73 13.85 21.70
C GLY A 157 23.11 12.69 20.79
N LEU A 158 22.63 12.66 19.54
CA LEU A 158 22.92 11.62 18.56
C LEU A 158 24.03 12.05 17.61
N ALA A 159 24.87 11.08 17.20
CA ALA A 159 25.83 11.30 16.11
C ALA A 159 25.06 11.56 14.78
N PRO A 160 25.62 12.39 13.85
CA PRO A 160 24.89 12.78 12.64
C PRO A 160 24.33 11.62 11.80
N VAL A 161 25.07 10.52 11.66
CA VAL A 161 24.58 9.32 10.94
C VAL A 161 23.36 8.73 11.62
N LYS A 162 23.40 8.59 12.95
CA LYS A 162 22.27 8.05 13.72
C LYS A 162 21.08 8.98 13.71
N LEU A 163 21.32 10.27 13.71
CA LEU A 163 20.28 11.28 13.59
C LEU A 163 19.59 11.20 12.22
N ALA A 164 20.36 11.02 11.14
CA ALA A 164 19.81 10.83 9.79
C ALA A 164 18.92 9.57 9.71
N GLU A 165 19.34 8.44 10.30
CA GLU A 165 18.49 7.23 10.39
C GLU A 165 17.17 7.50 11.09
N VAL A 166 17.21 8.26 12.19
CA VAL A 166 16.00 8.62 12.95
C VAL A 166 15.09 9.56 12.16
N VAL A 167 15.64 10.51 11.40
CA VAL A 167 14.86 11.40 10.53
C VAL A 167 14.14 10.61 9.44
N VAL A 168 14.85 9.72 8.71
CA VAL A 168 14.22 8.86 7.69
C VAL A 168 13.12 7.99 8.29
N LYS A 169 13.40 7.36 9.45
CA LYS A 169 12.42 6.52 10.12
C LYS A 169 11.18 7.30 10.59
N LEU A 170 11.38 8.50 11.11
CA LEU A 170 10.27 9.37 11.55
C LEU A 170 9.43 9.82 10.36
N ASP A 171 10.06 10.18 9.23
CA ASP A 171 9.35 10.53 7.99
C ASP A 171 8.51 9.37 7.48
N GLN A 172 9.05 8.14 7.48
CA GLN A 172 8.32 6.93 7.12
C GLN A 172 7.10 6.71 8.02
N GLN A 173 7.29 6.78 9.35
CA GLN A 173 6.20 6.60 10.32
C GLN A 173 5.09 7.65 10.15
N LEU A 174 5.46 8.91 9.98
CA LEU A 174 4.49 9.98 9.74
C LEU A 174 3.70 9.74 8.45
N SER A 175 4.37 9.29 7.40
CA SER A 175 3.74 8.99 6.11
C SER A 175 2.82 7.77 6.20
N GLU A 176 3.22 6.69 6.87
CA GLU A 176 2.41 5.48 7.07
C GLU A 176 1.12 5.75 7.84
N HIS A 177 1.14 6.70 8.78
CA HIS A 177 -0.02 7.11 9.58
C HIS A 177 -0.74 8.36 9.07
N LEU A 178 -0.37 8.87 7.90
CA LEU A 178 -0.92 10.11 7.32
C LEU A 178 -0.82 11.33 8.26
N ALA A 179 0.17 11.32 9.14
CA ALA A 179 0.44 12.40 10.08
C ALA A 179 1.41 13.43 9.47
N THR A 180 1.19 14.70 9.78
CA THR A 180 2.11 15.76 9.38
C THR A 180 3.12 16.07 10.48
N PRO A 181 4.31 16.60 10.15
CA PRO A 181 5.24 17.10 11.15
C PRO A 181 4.61 18.16 12.09
N LEU A 182 3.69 18.98 11.57
CA LEU A 182 2.96 19.96 12.36
C LEU A 182 2.03 19.29 13.37
N ALA A 183 1.20 18.35 12.94
CA ALA A 183 0.31 17.60 13.84
C ALA A 183 1.07 16.84 14.94
N LEU A 184 2.25 16.31 14.59
CA LEU A 184 3.13 15.69 15.58
C LEU A 184 3.61 16.71 16.62
N ARG A 185 4.03 17.91 16.20
CA ARG A 185 4.45 18.98 17.12
C ARG A 185 3.33 19.42 18.06
N GLU A 186 2.13 19.60 17.53
CA GLU A 186 0.94 19.96 18.33
C GLU A 186 0.62 18.89 19.38
N HIS A 187 0.62 17.61 18.97
CA HIS A 187 0.38 16.49 19.87
C HIS A 187 1.45 16.40 20.98
N ASP A 188 2.71 16.56 20.62
CA ASP A 188 3.83 16.45 21.55
C ASP A 188 3.92 17.66 22.50
N GLN A 189 3.56 18.85 22.03
CA GLN A 189 3.46 20.03 22.87
C GLN A 189 2.34 19.87 23.90
N ASP A 190 1.17 19.37 23.49
CA ASP A 190 0.06 19.08 24.40
C ASP A 190 0.45 18.05 25.48
N LEU A 191 1.23 17.01 25.10
CA LEU A 191 1.77 16.05 26.08
C LEU A 191 2.70 16.71 27.09
N ILE A 192 3.62 17.57 26.63
CA ILE A 192 4.56 18.30 27.49
C ILE A 192 3.80 19.22 28.45
N ASP A 193 2.80 19.95 27.95
CA ASP A 193 1.99 20.87 28.76
C ASP A 193 1.19 20.12 29.83
N ARG A 194 0.59 18.99 29.48
CA ARG A 194 -0.12 18.11 30.44
C ARG A 194 0.81 17.59 31.54
N VAL A 195 2.00 17.10 31.17
CA VAL A 195 2.98 16.61 32.15
C VAL A 195 3.46 17.74 33.06
N SER A 196 3.68 18.93 32.50
CA SER A 196 4.12 20.14 33.26
C SER A 196 3.07 20.63 34.26
N GLY A 197 1.77 20.41 33.96
CA GLY A 197 0.63 20.74 34.83
C GLY A 197 0.39 19.76 35.98
N LEU A 198 1.10 18.62 36.05
CA LEU A 198 0.95 17.66 37.13
C LEU A 198 1.60 18.16 38.43
N GLU A 199 0.87 18.12 39.54
CA GLU A 199 1.43 18.45 40.86
C GLU A 199 2.63 17.56 41.22
N LYS A 200 2.61 16.30 40.78
CA LYS A 200 3.67 15.32 40.97
C LYS A 200 3.82 14.42 39.75
N ALA A 201 4.67 14.84 38.79
CA ALA A 201 5.03 14.02 37.65
C ALA A 201 5.92 12.85 38.08
N LEU A 202 5.59 11.65 37.63
CA LEU A 202 6.39 10.44 37.80
C LEU A 202 7.63 10.48 36.90
N LYS A 203 8.55 9.54 37.11
CA LYS A 203 9.76 9.41 36.27
C LYS A 203 9.41 9.14 34.81
N ASP A 204 8.42 8.29 34.58
CA ASP A 204 8.00 7.91 33.23
C ASP A 204 7.28 9.07 32.51
N ASP A 205 6.49 9.87 33.22
CA ASP A 205 5.86 11.08 32.67
C ASP A 205 6.92 12.06 32.16
N ARG A 206 7.97 12.30 32.97
CA ARG A 206 9.09 13.20 32.59
C ARG A 206 9.88 12.64 31.40
N ALA A 207 10.11 11.31 31.34
CA ALA A 207 10.79 10.66 30.22
C ALA A 207 9.97 10.75 28.94
N ALA A 208 8.64 10.64 29.03
CA ALA A 208 7.74 10.83 27.90
C ALA A 208 7.78 12.28 27.38
N ALA A 209 7.72 13.29 28.28
CA ALA A 209 7.82 14.70 27.91
C ALA A 209 9.20 15.04 27.28
N ASP A 210 10.30 14.50 27.81
CA ASP A 210 11.64 14.67 27.22
C ASP A 210 11.74 14.04 25.82
N THR A 211 11.14 12.88 25.64
CA THR A 211 11.05 12.22 24.32
C THR A 211 10.21 13.05 23.34
N ALA A 212 9.08 13.59 23.78
CA ALA A 212 8.23 14.47 22.98
C ALA A 212 8.98 15.76 22.56
N ALA A 213 9.71 16.38 23.48
CA ALA A 213 10.52 17.57 23.20
C ALA A 213 11.61 17.31 22.15
N LYS A 214 12.27 16.15 22.20
CA LYS A 214 13.23 15.72 21.16
C LYS A 214 12.55 15.44 19.82
N ARG A 215 11.37 14.81 19.83
CA ARG A 215 10.62 14.47 18.63
C ARG A 215 10.09 15.73 17.92
N ILE A 216 9.71 16.77 18.64
CA ILE A 216 9.41 18.10 18.09
C ILE A 216 10.59 18.61 17.26
N GLN A 217 11.82 18.56 17.80
CA GLN A 217 13.00 19.01 17.07
C GLN A 217 13.27 18.17 15.82
N LEU A 218 13.14 16.85 15.93
CA LEU A 218 13.30 15.95 14.80
C LEU A 218 12.28 16.21 13.69
N SER A 219 11.07 16.65 14.03
CA SER A 219 10.03 16.96 13.04
C SER A 219 10.40 18.13 12.12
N TYR A 220 11.20 19.09 12.59
CA TYR A 220 11.74 20.16 11.72
C TYR A 220 12.76 19.61 10.74
N LEU A 221 13.63 18.68 11.16
CA LEU A 221 14.54 18.00 10.24
C LEU A 221 13.80 17.15 9.20
N VAL A 222 12.67 16.56 9.56
CA VAL A 222 11.81 15.86 8.59
C VAL A 222 11.26 16.84 7.53
N GLU A 223 10.85 18.05 7.93
CA GLU A 223 10.42 19.06 6.95
C GLU A 223 11.56 19.48 6.03
N GLU A 224 12.76 19.76 6.56
CA GLU A 224 13.95 20.06 5.76
C GLU A 224 14.32 18.89 4.82
N TYR A 225 14.21 17.65 5.28
CA TYR A 225 14.45 16.46 4.47
C TYR A 225 13.46 16.32 3.32
N ARG A 226 12.17 16.57 3.56
CA ARG A 226 11.13 16.59 2.53
C ARG A 226 11.37 17.70 1.50
N GLN A 227 11.78 18.88 1.96
CA GLN A 227 12.13 20.02 1.10
C GLN A 227 13.36 19.71 0.24
N ALA A 228 14.40 19.10 0.81
CA ALA A 228 15.61 18.69 0.09
C ALA A 228 15.29 17.67 -1.00
N LYS A 229 14.47 16.65 -0.70
CA LYS A 229 14.00 15.69 -1.70
C LYS A 229 13.27 16.37 -2.86
N HIS A 230 12.35 17.29 -2.53
CA HIS A 230 11.62 18.04 -3.56
C HIS A 230 12.55 18.94 -4.40
N ALA A 231 13.50 19.63 -3.78
CA ALA A 231 14.46 20.48 -4.49
C ALA A 231 15.40 19.71 -5.44
N HIS A 232 15.62 18.43 -5.18
CA HIS A 232 16.48 17.55 -5.98
C HIS A 232 15.68 16.65 -6.96
N ASP A 233 14.36 16.84 -7.10
CA ASP A 233 13.46 16.02 -7.91
C ASP A 233 13.59 14.52 -7.62
N VAL A 234 13.67 14.17 -6.34
CA VAL A 234 13.77 12.78 -5.88
C VAL A 234 12.64 12.46 -4.90
N VAL A 235 12.23 11.19 -4.89
CA VAL A 235 11.21 10.66 -3.97
C VAL A 235 11.75 9.40 -3.31
N ASP A 236 11.34 9.12 -2.08
CA ASP A 236 11.57 7.84 -1.42
C ASP A 236 10.26 7.01 -1.33
N PHE A 237 10.34 5.83 -0.73
CA PHE A 237 9.18 4.95 -0.60
C PHE A 237 8.04 5.56 0.24
N ALA A 238 8.36 6.38 1.23
CA ALA A 238 7.37 7.07 2.05
C ALA A 238 6.64 8.16 1.24
N ASP A 239 7.40 8.91 0.42
CA ASP A 239 6.81 9.91 -0.48
C ASP A 239 5.87 9.28 -1.49
N VAL A 240 6.25 8.16 -2.10
CA VAL A 240 5.43 7.46 -3.10
C VAL A 240 4.05 7.10 -2.55
N LEU A 241 3.98 6.56 -1.33
CA LEU A 241 2.70 6.23 -0.69
C LEU A 241 1.89 7.49 -0.35
N ARG A 242 2.53 8.52 0.20
CA ARG A 242 1.90 9.78 0.56
C ARG A 242 1.36 10.53 -0.66
N LEU A 243 2.13 10.59 -1.74
CA LEU A 243 1.73 11.20 -3.01
C LEU A 243 0.62 10.37 -3.69
N GLY A 244 0.72 9.05 -3.66
CA GLY A 244 -0.33 8.16 -4.12
C GLY A 244 -1.65 8.39 -3.38
N HIS A 245 -1.62 8.53 -2.05
CA HIS A 245 -2.78 8.89 -1.26
C HIS A 245 -3.34 10.28 -1.64
N GLN A 246 -2.48 11.29 -1.84
CA GLN A 246 -2.93 12.62 -2.27
C GLN A 246 -3.62 12.57 -3.65
N LEU A 247 -3.07 11.80 -4.59
CA LEU A 247 -3.65 11.60 -5.92
C LEU A 247 -4.99 10.85 -5.88
N SER A 248 -5.09 9.82 -5.04
CA SER A 248 -6.31 8.99 -4.93
C SER A 248 -7.54 9.76 -4.45
N ARG A 249 -7.35 10.91 -3.82
CA ARG A 249 -8.44 11.79 -3.34
C ARG A 249 -8.92 12.80 -4.39
N ARG A 250 -8.34 12.81 -5.57
CA ARG A 250 -8.76 13.69 -6.68
C ARG A 250 -9.86 13.01 -7.49
N SER A 251 -10.98 13.69 -7.70
CA SER A 251 -12.11 13.15 -8.47
C SER A 251 -11.74 12.82 -9.92
N ASP A 252 -10.92 13.67 -10.57
CA ASP A 252 -10.47 13.43 -11.95
C ASP A 252 -9.59 12.17 -12.09
N VAL A 253 -8.87 11.80 -11.03
CA VAL A 253 -8.07 10.56 -10.98
C VAL A 253 -8.95 9.36 -10.66
N GLN A 254 -9.89 9.51 -9.72
CA GLN A 254 -10.85 8.46 -9.37
C GLN A 254 -11.67 8.02 -10.60
N GLU A 255 -12.21 8.96 -11.36
CA GLU A 255 -12.96 8.67 -12.61
C GLU A 255 -12.14 7.80 -13.57
N ILE A 256 -10.86 8.17 -13.83
CA ILE A 256 -9.97 7.41 -14.72
C ILE A 256 -9.74 5.98 -14.18
N VAL A 257 -9.53 5.83 -12.88
CA VAL A 257 -9.24 4.54 -12.27
C VAL A 257 -10.49 3.66 -12.22
N HIS A 258 -11.65 4.22 -11.89
CA HIS A 258 -12.92 3.49 -11.85
C HIS A 258 -13.32 2.94 -13.23
N ASP A 259 -12.97 3.65 -14.32
CA ASP A 259 -13.19 3.17 -15.70
C ASP A 259 -12.27 2.02 -16.09
N ARG A 260 -11.11 1.88 -15.41
CA ARG A 260 -10.07 0.90 -15.74
C ARG A 260 -10.04 -0.32 -14.82
N ILE A 261 -10.43 -0.19 -13.56
CA ILE A 261 -10.29 -1.24 -12.55
C ILE A 261 -11.67 -1.68 -12.08
N ARG A 262 -12.02 -2.93 -12.40
CA ARG A 262 -13.27 -3.57 -11.97
C ARG A 262 -13.09 -4.48 -10.78
N MET A 263 -11.90 -5.06 -10.61
CA MET A 263 -11.62 -6.02 -9.55
C MET A 263 -10.26 -5.76 -8.90
N THR A 264 -10.24 -5.64 -7.59
CA THR A 264 -9.02 -5.47 -6.79
C THR A 264 -8.85 -6.65 -5.83
N LEU A 265 -7.67 -7.27 -5.85
CA LEU A 265 -7.27 -8.34 -4.94
C LEU A 265 -6.21 -7.82 -3.99
N LEU A 266 -6.40 -7.99 -2.69
CA LEU A 266 -5.46 -7.59 -1.64
C LEU A 266 -4.99 -8.82 -0.88
N ASP A 267 -3.71 -9.17 -1.03
CA ASP A 267 -3.09 -10.29 -0.30
C ASP A 267 -2.42 -9.80 0.98
N GLU A 268 -2.36 -10.65 2.00
CA GLU A 268 -1.82 -10.37 3.33
C GLU A 268 -2.39 -9.06 3.92
N TYR A 269 -3.71 -8.89 3.79
CA TYR A 269 -4.39 -7.62 4.13
C TYR A 269 -4.19 -7.20 5.60
N GLN A 270 -3.89 -8.13 6.51
CA GLN A 270 -3.58 -7.83 7.92
C GLN A 270 -2.32 -6.97 8.10
N ASP A 271 -1.43 -6.94 7.10
CA ASP A 271 -0.18 -6.16 7.13
C ASP A 271 -0.29 -4.83 6.36
N THR A 272 -1.48 -4.51 5.83
CA THR A 272 -1.74 -3.27 5.08
C THR A 272 -1.67 -2.06 6.02
N SER A 273 -0.83 -1.06 5.70
CA SER A 273 -0.72 0.17 6.48
C SER A 273 -1.91 1.11 6.25
N VAL A 274 -2.10 2.08 7.16
CA VAL A 274 -3.18 3.08 7.06
C VAL A 274 -3.11 3.83 5.72
N VAL A 275 -1.94 4.32 5.32
CA VAL A 275 -1.79 5.05 4.06
C VAL A 275 -2.12 4.20 2.84
N GLN A 276 -1.80 2.90 2.86
CA GLN A 276 -2.13 2.00 1.76
C GLN A 276 -3.64 1.77 1.65
N ALA A 277 -4.32 1.55 2.77
CA ALA A 277 -5.77 1.39 2.81
C ALA A 277 -6.48 2.68 2.36
N GLU A 278 -6.07 3.82 2.91
CA GLU A 278 -6.64 5.15 2.59
C GLU A 278 -6.33 5.60 1.15
N MET A 279 -5.25 5.13 0.54
CA MET A 279 -4.95 5.35 -0.87
C MET A 279 -5.86 4.52 -1.78
N LEU A 280 -6.11 3.25 -1.42
CA LEU A 280 -6.87 2.34 -2.27
C LEU A 280 -8.38 2.54 -2.18
N ALA A 281 -8.92 2.86 -1.00
CA ALA A 281 -10.37 2.98 -0.80
C ALA A 281 -11.05 3.94 -1.80
N PRO A 282 -10.53 5.15 -2.05
CA PRO A 282 -11.13 6.04 -3.05
C PRO A 282 -10.97 5.55 -4.49
N LEU A 283 -9.90 4.78 -4.80
CA LEU A 283 -9.64 4.24 -6.13
C LEU A 283 -10.51 3.02 -6.47
N ILE A 284 -10.93 2.27 -5.47
CA ILE A 284 -11.87 1.16 -5.64
C ILE A 284 -13.30 1.71 -5.77
N GLY A 285 -13.64 2.75 -4.99
CA GLY A 285 -14.97 3.34 -4.99
C GLY A 285 -16.06 2.41 -4.43
N GLU A 286 -17.30 2.89 -4.43
CA GLU A 286 -18.46 2.13 -3.91
C GLU A 286 -18.90 0.98 -4.82
N GLN A 287 -18.60 1.06 -6.11
CA GLN A 287 -19.00 0.07 -7.13
C GLN A 287 -17.86 -0.88 -7.53
N GLY A 288 -16.66 -0.65 -7.00
CA GLY A 288 -15.48 -1.49 -7.29
C GLY A 288 -15.49 -2.78 -6.48
N SER A 289 -15.14 -3.89 -7.13
CA SER A 289 -14.97 -5.17 -6.45
C SER A 289 -13.65 -5.19 -5.66
N VAL A 290 -13.72 -5.52 -4.38
CA VAL A 290 -12.52 -5.80 -3.58
C VAL A 290 -12.61 -7.19 -2.95
N THR A 291 -11.52 -7.93 -3.07
CA THR A 291 -11.32 -9.19 -2.35
C THR A 291 -10.05 -9.08 -1.52
N ALA A 292 -10.20 -8.93 -0.23
CA ALA A 292 -9.10 -8.90 0.72
C ALA A 292 -8.91 -10.29 1.33
N VAL A 293 -7.67 -10.77 1.36
CA VAL A 293 -7.31 -12.07 1.91
C VAL A 293 -6.24 -11.90 2.96
N GLY A 294 -6.43 -12.49 4.13
CA GLY A 294 -5.48 -12.34 5.22
C GLY A 294 -5.77 -13.24 6.42
N ASP A 295 -4.87 -13.18 7.39
CA ASP A 295 -5.01 -13.84 8.68
C ASP A 295 -4.58 -12.89 9.81
N PRO A 296 -5.51 -12.30 10.56
CA PRO A 296 -5.18 -11.38 11.64
C PRO A 296 -4.23 -11.98 12.72
N LEU A 297 -4.21 -13.31 12.86
CA LEU A 297 -3.31 -14.00 13.80
C LEU A 297 -1.88 -14.12 13.28
N GLN A 298 -1.64 -13.83 11.98
CA GLN A 298 -0.32 -13.83 11.34
C GLN A 298 0.21 -12.41 11.09
N ALA A 299 -0.46 -11.37 11.61
CA ALA A 299 0.02 -10.00 11.48
C ALA A 299 1.40 -9.85 12.14
N ILE A 300 2.42 -9.54 11.34
CA ILE A 300 3.80 -9.35 11.81
C ILE A 300 4.20 -7.88 11.87
N TYR A 301 3.38 -7.00 11.33
CA TYR A 301 3.57 -5.56 11.27
C TYR A 301 2.53 -4.78 12.08
N SER A 302 2.00 -5.38 13.16
CA SER A 302 0.98 -4.77 14.04
C SER A 302 1.39 -3.46 14.72
N TRP A 303 2.66 -3.05 14.54
CA TRP A 303 3.23 -1.79 15.02
C TRP A 303 3.27 -0.68 13.92
N ARG A 304 2.78 -0.96 12.73
CA ARG A 304 2.63 -0.01 11.61
C ARG A 304 1.28 0.68 11.63
#